data_6698479a8bd9afe9a77d23a834a7bc17
#
_entry.id   6698479a8bd9afe9a77d23a834a7bc17
#
_cell.length_a   1.000
_cell.length_b   1.000
_cell.length_c   1.000
_cell.angle_alpha   90.00
_cell.angle_beta   90.00
_cell.angle_gamma   90.00
#
_symmetry.space_group_name_H-M   'P 1'
#
loop_
_entity.id
_entity.type
_entity.pdbx_description
1 polymer ?
#
loop_
_entity_poly.entity_id
_entity_poly.type
_entity_poly.pdbx_seq_one_letter_code
_entity_poly.pdbx_strand_id
1 'polypeptide(L)' 'MFNINQIVKGQKAGTFVIVGFRKIGGEDHAQVKPVNPADHSQVGRGEMALPLSALVAL' A
#
# COMPACT_ATOMS: atom_id res chain seq x y z
N MET A 1 -5.46 -11.94 2.65
CA MET A 1 -5.47 -11.44 1.26
C MET A 1 -5.77 -9.95 1.23
N PHE A 2 -5.08 -9.21 0.37
CA PHE A 2 -5.24 -7.75 0.31
C PHE A 2 -6.32 -7.36 -0.69
N ASN A 3 -7.01 -6.25 -0.38
CA ASN A 3 -8.11 -5.76 -1.21
C ASN A 3 -7.91 -4.28 -1.53
N ILE A 4 -8.58 -3.81 -2.59
CA ILE A 4 -8.62 -2.38 -2.92
C ILE A 4 -9.24 -1.63 -1.74
N ASN A 5 -8.70 -0.46 -1.45
CA ASN A 5 -9.10 0.42 -0.34
C ASN A 5 -8.70 -0.09 1.04
N GLN A 6 -7.99 -1.20 1.12
CA GLN A 6 -7.51 -1.71 2.40
C GLN A 6 -6.37 -0.83 2.91
N ILE A 7 -6.35 -0.59 4.21
CA ILE A 7 -5.24 0.12 4.87
C ILE A 7 -4.20 -0.90 5.29
N VAL A 8 -2.96 -0.65 4.94
CA VAL A 8 -1.85 -1.56 5.22
C VAL A 8 -0.66 -0.77 5.75
N LYS A 9 0.27 -1.49 6.35
CA LYS A 9 1.56 -0.92 6.76
C LYS A 9 2.67 -1.49 5.90
N GLY A 10 3.66 -0.65 5.60
CA GLY A 10 4.88 -1.11 4.99
C GLY A 10 5.77 -1.79 6.04
N GLN A 11 6.65 -2.66 5.56
CA GLN A 11 7.54 -3.41 6.45
C GLN A 11 8.48 -2.52 7.24
N LYS A 12 8.98 -1.46 6.63
CA LYS A 12 9.93 -0.57 7.29
C LYS A 12 9.24 0.56 8.02
N ALA A 13 8.31 1.22 7.39
CA ALA A 13 7.59 2.35 7.96
C ALA A 13 6.48 2.78 7.00
N GLY A 14 5.52 3.52 7.55
CA GLY A 14 4.48 4.14 6.75
C GLY A 14 3.19 3.36 6.73
N THR A 15 2.12 4.10 6.54
CA THR A 15 0.77 3.56 6.42
C THR A 15 0.27 3.94 5.03
N PHE A 16 -0.41 3.00 4.37
CA PHE A 16 -0.81 3.17 2.99
C PHE A 16 -2.21 2.65 2.76
N VAL A 17 -2.84 3.13 1.70
CA VAL A 17 -4.09 2.57 1.20
C VAL A 17 -3.81 1.93 -0.16
N ILE A 18 -4.35 0.74 -0.37
CA ILE A 18 -4.19 0.03 -1.64
C ILE A 18 -5.18 0.59 -2.64
N VAL A 19 -4.67 1.03 -3.79
CA VAL A 19 -5.52 1.57 -4.86
C VAL A 19 -5.56 0.68 -6.09
N GLY A 20 -4.71 -0.32 -6.16
CA GLY A 20 -4.70 -1.24 -7.28
C GLY A 20 -3.68 -2.33 -7.09
N PHE A 21 -3.59 -3.21 -8.06
CA PHE A 21 -2.60 -4.29 -8.07
C PHE A 21 -1.96 -4.37 -9.46
N ARG A 22 -0.72 -4.80 -9.51
CA ARG A 22 -0.05 -5.07 -10.78
C ARG A 22 1.06 -6.08 -10.58
N LYS A 23 1.46 -6.73 -11.65
CA LYS A 23 2.57 -7.68 -11.63
C LYS A 23 3.80 -7.01 -12.23
N ILE A 24 4.89 -7.03 -11.49
CA ILE A 24 6.16 -6.45 -11.93
C ILE A 24 7.23 -7.54 -11.80
N GLY A 25 7.88 -7.86 -12.92
CA GLY A 25 8.92 -8.88 -12.92
C GLY A 25 8.45 -10.24 -12.43
N GLY A 26 7.20 -10.59 -12.69
CA GLY A 26 6.63 -11.87 -12.26
C GLY A 26 6.16 -11.89 -10.81
N GLU A 27 6.29 -10.79 -10.08
CA GLU A 27 5.91 -10.70 -8.68
C GLU A 27 4.71 -9.77 -8.50
N ASP A 28 3.76 -10.17 -7.67
CA ASP A 28 2.57 -9.36 -7.40
C ASP A 28 2.92 -8.15 -6.53
N HIS A 29 2.47 -6.99 -6.98
CA HIS A 29 2.66 -5.72 -6.27
C HIS A 29 1.32 -5.05 -6.06
N ALA A 30 1.23 -4.26 -4.99
CA ALA A 30 0.09 -3.39 -4.77
C ALA A 30 0.50 -1.96 -5.07
N GLN A 31 -0.36 -1.25 -5.80
CA GLN A 31 -0.21 0.18 -5.96
C GLN A 31 -0.82 0.85 -4.75
N VAL A 32 -0.04 1.66 -4.05
CA VAL A 32 -0.45 2.23 -2.77
C VAL A 32 -0.20 3.72 -2.74
N LYS A 33 -0.98 4.41 -1.92
CA LYS A 33 -0.78 5.83 -1.64
C LYS A 33 -0.58 6.01 -0.15
N PRO A 34 0.33 6.91 0.27
CA PRO A 34 0.55 7.15 1.68
C PRO A 34 -0.67 7.81 2.33
N VAL A 35 -0.97 7.40 3.55
CA VAL A 35 -2.07 7.97 4.32
C VAL A 35 -1.60 8.26 5.73
N ASN A 36 -2.32 9.18 6.39
CA ASN A 36 -2.08 9.48 7.79
C ASN A 36 -2.53 8.28 8.64
N PRO A 37 -1.67 7.73 9.51
CA PRO A 37 -2.05 6.57 10.32
C PRO A 37 -3.19 6.85 11.30
N ALA A 38 -3.42 8.11 11.66
CA ALA A 38 -4.46 8.44 12.63
C ALA A 38 -5.86 8.44 11.99
N ASP A 39 -6.00 9.08 10.83
CA ASP A 39 -7.32 9.25 10.21
C ASP A 39 -7.41 8.68 8.78
N HIS A 40 -6.32 8.09 8.29
CA HIS A 40 -6.22 7.50 6.95
C HIS A 40 -6.47 8.49 5.83
N SER A 41 -6.29 9.78 6.08
CA SER A 41 -6.37 10.78 5.03
C SER A 41 -5.13 10.71 4.15
N GLN A 42 -5.31 10.99 2.87
CA GLN A 42 -4.21 10.90 1.92
C GLN A 42 -3.16 11.99 2.21
N VAL A 43 -1.90 11.59 2.26
CA VAL A 43 -0.78 12.46 2.53
C VAL A 43 0.07 12.58 1.27
N GLY A 44 0.11 13.77 0.67
CA GLY A 44 0.85 13.99 -0.55
C GLY A 44 0.16 13.40 -1.76
N ARG A 45 0.86 13.39 -2.90
CA ARG A 45 0.30 12.96 -4.19
C ARG A 45 1.00 11.72 -4.74
N GLY A 46 1.95 11.18 -4.00
CA GLY A 46 2.74 10.06 -4.48
C GLY A 46 1.93 8.78 -4.55
N GLU A 47 2.28 7.96 -5.51
CA GLU A 47 1.76 6.60 -5.61
C GLU A 47 2.96 5.72 -5.87
N MET A 48 3.00 4.56 -5.21
CA MET A 48 4.12 3.66 -5.40
C MET A 48 3.62 2.22 -5.47
N ALA A 49 4.45 1.36 -6.04
CA ALA A 49 4.16 -0.06 -6.12
C ALA A 49 5.05 -0.77 -5.11
N LEU A 50 4.45 -1.54 -4.23
CA LEU A 50 5.19 -2.32 -3.23
C LEU A 50 4.83 -3.79 -3.39
N PRO A 51 5.82 -4.70 -3.30
CA PRO A 51 5.51 -6.12 -3.37
C PRO A 51 4.60 -6.51 -2.21
N LEU A 52 3.69 -7.44 -2.45
CA LEU A 52 2.75 -7.85 -1.42
C LEU A 52 3.46 -8.40 -0.19
N SER A 53 4.63 -9.01 -0.39
CA SER A 53 5.44 -9.53 0.72
C SER A 53 5.98 -8.43 1.63
N ALA A 54 5.98 -7.18 1.19
CA ALA A 54 6.45 -6.05 1.98
C ALA A 54 5.31 -5.33 2.71
N LEU A 55 4.08 -5.83 2.63
CA LEU A 55 2.92 -5.21 3.24
C LEU A 55 2.41 -6.05 4.39
N VAL A 56 1.90 -5.37 5.40
CA VAL A 56 1.30 -6.00 6.57
C VAL A 56 -0.11 -5.44 6.73
N ALA A 57 -1.10 -6.33 6.83
CA ALA A 57 -2.48 -5.90 7.06
C ALA A 57 -2.60 -5.31 8.46
N LEU A 58 -3.39 -4.26 8.58
CA LEU A 58 -3.69 -3.67 9.89
C LEU A 58 -4.80 -4.42 10.59
#